data_6f737682b681026548b15711a863df3e
#
_entry.id   6f737682b681026548b15711a863df3e
#
_cell.length_a   1.000
_cell.length_b   1.000
_cell.length_c   1.000
_cell.angle_alpha   90.00
_cell.angle_beta   90.00
_cell.angle_gamma   90.00
#
_symmetry.space_group_name_H-M   'P 1'
#
loop_
_entity.id
_entity.type
_entity.pdbx_description
1 polymer ?
#
loop_
_entity_poly.entity_id
_entity_poly.type
_entity_poly.pdbx_seq_one_letter_code
_entity_poly.pdbx_strand_id
1 'polypeptide(L)'
;MEFTTERLIIRPFKSTDLQDVFAIYNSDDTCKFLLHNKWTHEDMQKRFNKKLANNVLTKETILSLAVIYKTKVVGDLSVWYTNMKDTVEIGYSFAKEVAGRGLATEAVSSLVLKLFNECNVHRIQANLDARNTASQKLCERIGMRKEAHFIQDFWNKEEWTDSIVYGMLSSDL
;
A
#
# COMPACT_ATOMS: atom_id res chain seq x y z
N MET A 1 -5.63 7.29 -12.07
CA MET A 1 -5.19 5.90 -12.40
C MET A 1 -6.32 4.95 -12.08
N GLU A 2 -6.77 4.15 -13.07
CA GLU A 2 -7.76 3.08 -12.88
C GLU A 2 -7.39 1.96 -13.86
N PHE A 3 -7.43 0.70 -13.42
CA PHE A 3 -7.11 -0.46 -14.25
C PHE A 3 -7.70 -1.74 -13.67
N THR A 4 -7.75 -2.79 -14.51
CA THR A 4 -8.20 -4.13 -14.13
C THR A 4 -7.07 -5.13 -14.27
N THR A 5 -7.14 -6.19 -13.48
CA THR A 5 -6.30 -7.39 -13.60
C THR A 5 -7.19 -8.58 -13.93
N GLU A 6 -6.67 -9.80 -13.84
CA GLU A 6 -7.47 -11.01 -14.05
C GLU A 6 -8.68 -11.11 -13.11
N ARG A 7 -8.50 -10.70 -11.84
CA ARG A 7 -9.51 -10.88 -10.78
C ARG A 7 -9.94 -9.59 -10.10
N LEU A 8 -9.21 -8.47 -10.29
CA LEU A 8 -9.37 -7.26 -9.51
C LEU A 8 -9.72 -6.05 -10.38
N ILE A 9 -10.43 -5.09 -9.78
CA ILE A 9 -10.56 -3.72 -10.26
C ILE A 9 -9.80 -2.84 -9.28
N ILE A 10 -8.89 -1.99 -9.78
CA ILE A 10 -8.12 -1.06 -8.98
C ILE A 10 -8.46 0.35 -9.47
N ARG A 11 -8.98 1.19 -8.56
CA ARG A 11 -9.50 2.52 -8.90
C ARG A 11 -9.42 3.48 -7.71
N PRO A 12 -9.54 4.80 -7.92
CA PRO A 12 -9.75 5.74 -6.83
C PRO A 12 -10.94 5.35 -5.95
N PHE A 13 -10.89 5.73 -4.67
CA PHE A 13 -12.00 5.48 -3.75
C PHE A 13 -13.25 6.24 -4.15
N LYS A 14 -14.42 5.66 -3.86
CA LYS A 14 -15.74 6.28 -3.97
C LYS A 14 -16.37 6.39 -2.58
N SER A 15 -17.29 7.34 -2.40
CA SER A 15 -17.96 7.53 -1.10
C SER A 15 -18.66 6.28 -0.59
N THR A 16 -19.10 5.42 -1.49
CA THR A 16 -19.75 4.13 -1.19
C THR A 16 -18.81 3.08 -0.58
N ASP A 17 -17.49 3.28 -0.65
CA ASP A 17 -16.50 2.30 -0.19
C ASP A 17 -16.24 2.37 1.33
N LEU A 18 -16.79 3.38 2.03
CA LEU A 18 -16.49 3.66 3.44
C LEU A 18 -16.61 2.44 4.35
N GLN A 19 -17.69 1.67 4.22
CA GLN A 19 -17.95 0.55 5.12
C GLN A 19 -16.96 -0.60 4.91
N ASP A 20 -16.63 -0.91 3.67
CA ASP A 20 -15.63 -1.93 3.35
C ASP A 20 -14.23 -1.51 3.85
N VAL A 21 -13.85 -0.25 3.64
CA VAL A 21 -12.57 0.29 4.11
C VAL A 21 -12.51 0.32 5.63
N PHE A 22 -13.60 0.71 6.29
CA PHE A 22 -13.69 0.67 7.75
C PHE A 22 -13.50 -0.76 8.27
N ALA A 23 -14.12 -1.76 7.66
CA ALA A 23 -13.95 -3.15 8.05
C ALA A 23 -12.48 -3.62 7.95
N ILE A 24 -11.72 -3.14 6.96
CA ILE A 24 -10.28 -3.41 6.83
C ILE A 24 -9.50 -2.80 8.00
N TYR A 25 -9.75 -1.51 8.31
CA TYR A 25 -8.94 -0.74 9.26
C TYR A 25 -9.45 -0.78 10.70
N ASN A 26 -10.65 -1.28 10.96
CA ASN A 26 -11.14 -1.57 12.31
C ASN A 26 -10.64 -2.94 12.80
N SER A 27 -9.39 -3.27 12.52
CA SER A 27 -8.74 -4.54 12.84
C SER A 27 -7.37 -4.28 13.43
N ASP A 28 -7.11 -4.79 14.62
CA ASP A 28 -5.80 -4.70 15.26
C ASP A 28 -4.72 -5.42 14.44
N ASP A 29 -5.07 -6.58 13.84
CA ASP A 29 -4.17 -7.34 12.98
C ASP A 29 -3.73 -6.54 11.74
N THR A 30 -4.68 -5.87 11.07
CA THR A 30 -4.39 -5.02 9.90
C THR A 30 -3.52 -3.83 10.28
N CYS A 31 -3.84 -3.19 11.41
CA CYS A 31 -3.14 -1.98 11.84
C CYS A 31 -1.85 -2.25 12.63
N LYS A 32 -1.51 -3.52 12.90
CA LYS A 32 -0.37 -3.89 13.76
C LYS A 32 0.93 -3.18 13.37
N PHE A 33 1.24 -3.15 12.08
CA PHE A 33 2.48 -2.58 11.54
C PHE A 33 2.27 -1.23 10.83
N LEU A 34 1.04 -0.67 10.87
CA LEU A 34 0.75 0.63 10.29
C LEU A 34 1.11 1.76 11.27
N LEU A 35 1.28 2.96 10.74
CA LEU A 35 1.64 4.17 11.50
C LEU A 35 0.50 4.72 12.36
N HIS A 36 -0.64 4.07 12.38
CA HIS A 36 -1.82 4.47 13.15
C HIS A 36 -2.47 3.26 13.80
N ASN A 37 -3.23 3.51 14.85
CA ASN A 37 -4.09 2.52 15.48
C ASN A 37 -5.32 2.21 14.60
N LYS A 38 -6.06 1.16 14.94
CA LYS A 38 -7.30 0.83 14.24
C LYS A 38 -8.25 2.01 14.22
N TRP A 39 -9.05 2.09 13.17
CA TRP A 39 -10.07 3.11 13.02
C TRP A 39 -11.23 2.88 13.99
N THR A 40 -11.81 3.96 14.47
CA THR A 40 -13.01 3.95 15.28
C THR A 40 -14.21 4.50 14.49
N HIS A 41 -15.42 4.27 14.96
CA HIS A 41 -16.62 4.86 14.35
C HIS A 41 -16.59 6.40 14.37
N GLU A 42 -15.91 6.99 15.37
CA GLU A 42 -15.80 8.44 15.50
C GLU A 42 -14.86 9.06 14.47
N ASP A 43 -13.77 8.37 14.10
CA ASP A 43 -12.75 8.91 13.21
C ASP A 43 -12.80 8.37 11.77
N MET A 44 -13.60 7.33 11.50
CA MET A 44 -13.63 6.66 10.20
C MET A 44 -13.94 7.59 9.03
N GLN A 45 -14.91 8.48 9.19
CA GLN A 45 -15.30 9.41 8.13
C GLN A 45 -14.17 10.39 7.79
N LYS A 46 -13.52 10.94 8.82
CA LYS A 46 -12.40 11.88 8.66
C LYS A 46 -11.21 11.21 7.97
N ARG A 47 -10.89 9.98 8.38
CA ARG A 47 -9.78 9.22 7.78
C ARG A 47 -10.08 8.80 6.35
N PHE A 48 -11.32 8.39 6.09
CA PHE A 48 -11.76 8.00 4.76
C PHE A 48 -11.79 9.18 3.78
N ASN A 49 -12.21 10.37 4.24
CA ASN A 49 -12.18 11.58 3.42
C ASN A 49 -10.78 11.93 2.91
N LYS A 50 -9.73 11.63 3.68
CA LYS A 50 -8.33 11.77 3.19
C LYS A 50 -8.04 10.82 2.03
N LYS A 51 -8.51 9.56 2.09
CA LYS A 51 -8.36 8.61 0.97
C LYS A 51 -9.13 9.05 -0.27
N LEU A 52 -10.34 9.58 -0.11
CA LEU A 52 -11.14 10.14 -1.20
C LEU A 52 -10.44 11.34 -1.89
N ALA A 53 -9.79 12.20 -1.11
CA ALA A 53 -9.07 13.35 -1.63
C ALA A 53 -7.78 12.96 -2.39
N ASN A 54 -7.19 11.82 -2.06
CA ASN A 54 -5.92 11.31 -2.59
C ASN A 54 -6.12 10.53 -3.90
N ASN A 55 -6.58 11.15 -4.95
CA ASN A 55 -6.99 10.50 -6.21
C ASN A 55 -6.06 10.75 -7.39
N VAL A 56 -5.01 11.55 -7.22
CA VAL A 56 -4.01 11.88 -8.24
C VAL A 56 -2.61 11.77 -7.66
N LEU A 57 -1.69 11.19 -8.42
CA LEU A 57 -0.27 11.12 -8.08
C LEU A 57 0.45 12.36 -8.62
N THR A 58 0.89 13.23 -7.73
CA THR A 58 1.80 14.35 -8.04
C THR A 58 2.96 14.36 -7.04
N LYS A 59 3.90 15.28 -7.20
CA LYS A 59 5.00 15.43 -6.21
C LYS A 59 4.51 15.91 -4.84
N GLU A 60 3.33 16.51 -4.79
CA GLU A 60 2.72 17.08 -3.58
C GLU A 60 1.58 16.22 -3.02
N THR A 61 1.07 15.26 -3.80
CA THR A 61 -0.10 14.48 -3.43
C THR A 61 0.16 12.99 -3.45
N ILE A 62 -0.49 12.29 -2.53
CA ILE A 62 -0.50 10.82 -2.47
C ILE A 62 -1.62 10.32 -3.38
N LEU A 63 -1.39 9.26 -4.12
CA LEU A 63 -2.44 8.50 -4.79
C LEU A 63 -2.90 7.36 -3.87
N SER A 64 -4.19 7.27 -3.61
CA SER A 64 -4.81 6.16 -2.89
C SER A 64 -5.81 5.43 -3.79
N LEU A 65 -5.66 4.12 -3.91
CA LEU A 65 -6.47 3.27 -4.78
C LEU A 65 -7.15 2.15 -3.98
N ALA A 66 -8.43 1.96 -4.22
CA ALA A 66 -9.18 0.81 -3.72
C ALA A 66 -8.89 -0.42 -4.58
N VAL A 67 -8.69 -1.56 -3.95
CA VAL A 67 -8.59 -2.87 -4.60
C VAL A 67 -9.92 -3.59 -4.42
N ILE A 68 -10.64 -3.79 -5.51
CA ILE A 68 -11.97 -4.42 -5.53
C ILE A 68 -11.84 -5.86 -6.02
N TYR A 69 -12.33 -6.78 -5.21
CA TYR A 69 -12.50 -8.18 -5.57
C TYR A 69 -13.99 -8.52 -5.56
N LYS A 70 -14.51 -8.99 -6.70
CA LYS A 70 -15.95 -9.14 -6.93
C LYS A 70 -16.65 -7.78 -6.77
N THR A 71 -17.35 -7.55 -5.67
CA THR A 71 -18.12 -6.33 -5.40
C THR A 71 -17.64 -5.55 -4.19
N LYS A 72 -16.59 -6.02 -3.49
CA LYS A 72 -16.12 -5.44 -2.22
C LYS A 72 -14.72 -4.87 -2.35
N VAL A 73 -14.46 -3.81 -1.62
CA VAL A 73 -13.09 -3.34 -1.38
C VAL A 73 -12.42 -4.31 -0.41
N VAL A 74 -11.34 -4.94 -0.86
CA VAL A 74 -10.58 -5.94 -0.10
C VAL A 74 -9.17 -5.48 0.27
N GLY A 75 -8.80 -4.30 -0.16
CA GLY A 75 -7.52 -3.69 0.16
C GLY A 75 -7.38 -2.31 -0.42
N ASP A 76 -6.29 -1.66 -0.08
CA ASP A 76 -5.89 -0.41 -0.70
C ASP A 76 -4.41 -0.38 -1.05
N LEU A 77 -4.09 0.48 -2.01
CA LEU A 77 -2.73 0.78 -2.44
C LEU A 77 -2.52 2.28 -2.30
N SER A 78 -1.35 2.67 -1.84
CA SER A 78 -0.94 4.07 -1.76
C SER A 78 0.39 4.26 -2.47
N VAL A 79 0.54 5.38 -3.17
CA VAL A 79 1.76 5.75 -3.89
C VAL A 79 2.05 7.21 -3.62
N TRP A 80 3.31 7.53 -3.34
CA TRP A 80 3.77 8.92 -3.21
C TRP A 80 5.20 9.06 -3.73
N TYR A 81 5.51 10.23 -4.27
CA TYR A 81 6.89 10.57 -4.62
C TYR A 81 7.72 10.80 -3.36
N THR A 82 8.94 10.29 -3.38
CA THR A 82 9.95 10.63 -2.37
C THR A 82 10.65 11.95 -2.74
N ASN A 83 11.56 12.42 -1.88
CA ASN A 83 12.41 13.57 -2.20
C ASN A 83 13.47 13.26 -3.29
N MET A 84 13.61 12.00 -3.70
CA MET A 84 14.53 11.60 -4.73
C MET A 84 13.86 11.68 -6.11
N LYS A 85 14.63 12.06 -7.12
CA LYS A 85 14.14 12.20 -8.51
C LYS A 85 13.49 10.92 -9.00
N ASP A 86 12.27 11.03 -9.55
CA ASP A 86 11.51 9.97 -10.20
C ASP A 86 11.44 8.66 -9.37
N THR A 87 11.47 8.80 -8.05
CA THR A 87 11.39 7.70 -7.09
C THR A 87 10.08 7.78 -6.32
N VAL A 88 9.34 6.68 -6.31
CA VAL A 88 8.10 6.55 -5.53
C VAL A 88 8.24 5.51 -4.45
N GLU A 89 7.48 5.69 -3.39
CA GLU A 89 7.27 4.68 -2.37
C GLU A 89 5.82 4.18 -2.44
N ILE A 90 5.65 2.88 -2.24
CA ILE A 90 4.35 2.22 -2.26
C ILE A 90 4.00 1.70 -0.87
N GLY A 91 2.73 1.84 -0.50
CA GLY A 91 2.13 1.23 0.68
C GLY A 91 0.90 0.43 0.29
N TYR A 92 0.57 -0.57 1.07
CA TYR A 92 -0.60 -1.40 0.82
C TYR A 92 -1.15 -2.01 2.11
N SER A 93 -2.46 -2.25 2.12
CA SER A 93 -3.16 -2.97 3.18
C SER A 93 -4.25 -3.84 2.56
N PHE A 94 -4.44 -5.03 3.11
CA PHE A 94 -5.45 -5.97 2.63
C PHE A 94 -6.25 -6.55 3.78
N ALA A 95 -7.53 -6.81 3.53
CA ALA A 95 -8.41 -7.51 4.44
C ALA A 95 -7.88 -8.92 4.73
N LYS A 96 -7.99 -9.36 5.98
CA LYS A 96 -7.49 -10.69 6.40
C LYS A 96 -8.15 -11.85 5.64
N GLU A 97 -9.41 -11.68 5.27
CA GLU A 97 -10.22 -12.70 4.58
C GLU A 97 -9.70 -13.07 3.18
N VAL A 98 -8.86 -12.21 2.61
CA VAL A 98 -8.26 -12.46 1.29
C VAL A 98 -6.81 -12.94 1.35
N ALA A 99 -6.28 -13.16 2.56
CA ALA A 99 -4.93 -13.66 2.75
C ALA A 99 -4.76 -15.05 2.11
N GLY A 100 -3.56 -15.32 1.58
CA GLY A 100 -3.21 -16.61 0.96
C GLY A 100 -3.82 -16.85 -0.42
N ARG A 101 -4.60 -15.90 -0.97
CA ARG A 101 -5.30 -16.04 -2.26
C ARG A 101 -4.55 -15.43 -3.45
N GLY A 102 -3.38 -14.85 -3.22
CA GLY A 102 -2.56 -14.21 -4.23
C GLY A 102 -3.06 -12.83 -4.69
N LEU A 103 -4.18 -12.32 -4.15
CA LEU A 103 -4.78 -11.05 -4.58
C LEU A 103 -3.89 -9.84 -4.29
N ALA A 104 -3.19 -9.83 -3.15
CA ALA A 104 -2.23 -8.78 -2.83
C ALA A 104 -1.06 -8.76 -3.82
N THR A 105 -0.52 -9.93 -4.17
CA THR A 105 0.54 -10.05 -5.19
C THR A 105 0.07 -9.52 -6.54
N GLU A 106 -1.10 -9.93 -6.99
CA GLU A 106 -1.70 -9.50 -8.25
C GLU A 106 -1.90 -7.98 -8.31
N ALA A 107 -2.46 -7.40 -7.23
CA ALA A 107 -2.69 -5.95 -7.14
C ALA A 107 -1.39 -5.15 -7.17
N VAL A 108 -0.41 -5.53 -6.33
CA VAL A 108 0.84 -4.77 -6.19
C VAL A 108 1.73 -4.95 -7.41
N SER A 109 1.85 -6.15 -8.00
CA SER A 109 2.57 -6.37 -9.26
C SER A 109 2.01 -5.50 -10.39
N SER A 110 0.69 -5.47 -10.53
CA SER A 110 0.04 -4.68 -11.57
C SER A 110 0.24 -3.17 -11.36
N LEU A 111 0.22 -2.70 -10.10
CA LEU A 111 0.55 -1.32 -9.78
C LEU A 111 2.00 -0.98 -10.17
N VAL A 112 2.96 -1.84 -9.82
CA VAL A 112 4.39 -1.66 -10.15
C VAL A 112 4.58 -1.54 -11.67
N LEU A 113 3.97 -2.43 -12.45
CA LEU A 113 4.01 -2.36 -13.91
C LEU A 113 3.44 -1.05 -14.45
N LYS A 114 2.31 -0.59 -13.91
CA LYS A 114 1.70 0.70 -14.28
C LYS A 114 2.60 1.89 -13.97
N LEU A 115 3.21 1.91 -12.80
CA LEU A 115 4.11 3.00 -12.38
C LEU A 115 5.32 3.12 -13.30
N PHE A 116 5.97 2.01 -13.65
CA PHE A 116 7.09 2.03 -14.57
C PHE A 116 6.68 2.38 -16.00
N ASN A 117 5.61 1.79 -16.52
CA ASN A 117 5.24 1.94 -17.94
C ASN A 117 4.53 3.26 -18.25
N GLU A 118 3.77 3.83 -17.30
CA GLU A 118 2.88 4.97 -17.57
C GLU A 118 3.28 6.24 -16.81
N CYS A 119 4.04 6.15 -15.72
CA CYS A 119 4.39 7.30 -14.89
C CYS A 119 5.87 7.71 -14.98
N ASN A 120 6.66 7.09 -15.84
CA ASN A 120 8.11 7.32 -15.99
C ASN A 120 8.89 7.28 -14.67
N VAL A 121 8.46 6.41 -13.75
CA VAL A 121 9.13 6.20 -12.48
C VAL A 121 10.46 5.49 -12.74
N HIS A 122 11.54 5.99 -12.16
CA HIS A 122 12.87 5.35 -12.23
C HIS A 122 13.00 4.22 -11.21
N ARG A 123 12.47 4.46 -10.01
CA ARG A 123 12.63 3.55 -8.87
C ARG A 123 11.35 3.46 -8.04
N ILE A 124 11.01 2.26 -7.62
CA ILE A 124 9.94 1.99 -6.64
C ILE A 124 10.58 1.43 -5.39
N GLN A 125 10.17 1.92 -4.23
CA GLN A 125 10.57 1.37 -2.94
C GLN A 125 9.37 1.09 -2.04
N ALA A 126 9.59 0.21 -1.07
CA ALA A 126 8.67 -0.05 0.04
C ALA A 126 9.45 -0.07 1.35
N ASN A 127 8.98 0.65 2.36
CA ASN A 127 9.55 0.69 3.69
C ASN A 127 8.62 -0.04 4.66
N LEU A 128 9.13 -1.03 5.36
CA LEU A 128 8.34 -1.99 6.14
C LEU A 128 8.88 -2.09 7.57
N ASP A 129 7.99 -2.28 8.54
CA ASP A 129 8.39 -2.80 9.85
C ASP A 129 9.04 -4.19 9.68
N ALA A 130 10.22 -4.38 10.23
CA ALA A 130 11.00 -5.62 10.07
C ALA A 130 10.28 -6.89 10.58
N ARG A 131 9.28 -6.73 11.43
CA ARG A 131 8.44 -7.82 11.93
C ARG A 131 7.33 -8.23 10.96
N ASN A 132 7.05 -7.40 9.94
CA ASN A 132 6.01 -7.67 8.94
C ASN A 132 6.49 -8.64 7.87
N THR A 133 6.60 -9.91 8.23
CA THR A 133 7.07 -10.98 7.34
C THR A 133 6.15 -11.20 6.13
N ALA A 134 4.85 -10.92 6.27
CA ALA A 134 3.91 -11.04 5.16
C ALA A 134 4.20 -10.02 4.06
N SER A 135 4.47 -8.77 4.42
CA SER A 135 4.87 -7.73 3.47
C SER A 135 6.24 -7.99 2.85
N GLN A 136 7.22 -8.48 3.63
CA GLN A 136 8.52 -8.88 3.09
C GLN A 136 8.37 -9.95 1.98
N LYS A 137 7.64 -11.02 2.28
CA LYS A 137 7.35 -12.08 1.30
C LYS A 137 6.59 -11.58 0.07
N LEU A 138 5.75 -10.57 0.22
CA LEU A 138 5.06 -9.93 -0.91
C LEU A 138 6.07 -9.16 -1.78
N CYS A 139 6.92 -8.32 -1.20
CA CYS A 139 7.98 -7.60 -1.93
C CYS A 139 8.90 -8.56 -2.69
N GLU A 140 9.37 -9.62 -2.04
CA GLU A 140 10.23 -10.64 -2.67
C GLU A 140 9.53 -11.34 -3.84
N ARG A 141 8.25 -11.68 -3.68
CA ARG A 141 7.46 -12.37 -4.70
C ARG A 141 7.21 -11.53 -5.94
N ILE A 142 7.12 -10.22 -5.80
CA ILE A 142 6.99 -9.31 -6.95
C ILE A 142 8.33 -8.85 -7.53
N GLY A 143 9.45 -9.41 -7.04
CA GLY A 143 10.79 -9.17 -7.58
C GLY A 143 11.55 -7.99 -6.96
N MET A 144 11.05 -7.39 -5.87
CA MET A 144 11.80 -6.34 -5.16
C MET A 144 12.99 -6.95 -4.40
N ARG A 145 14.13 -6.22 -4.40
CA ARG A 145 15.32 -6.58 -3.64
C ARG A 145 15.27 -5.98 -2.24
N LYS A 146 15.64 -6.77 -1.23
CA LYS A 146 15.93 -6.22 0.10
C LYS A 146 17.23 -5.44 0.05
N GLU A 147 17.20 -4.15 0.29
CA GLU A 147 18.35 -3.26 0.14
C GLU A 147 18.89 -2.75 1.48
N ALA A 148 18.07 -2.66 2.51
CA ALA A 148 18.51 -2.21 3.83
C ALA A 148 17.71 -2.86 4.95
N HIS A 149 18.37 -2.94 6.13
CA HIS A 149 17.75 -3.21 7.41
C HIS A 149 18.33 -2.21 8.42
N PHE A 150 17.50 -1.34 8.93
CA PHE A 150 17.85 -0.34 9.92
C PHE A 150 17.40 -0.81 11.30
N ILE A 151 18.29 -0.71 12.29
CA ILE A 151 18.03 -1.18 13.64
C ILE A 151 17.52 -0.01 14.48
N GLN A 152 16.33 -0.16 15.07
CA GLN A 152 15.70 0.82 15.96
C GLN A 152 15.71 2.26 15.42
N ASP A 153 15.42 2.40 14.13
CA ASP A 153 15.46 3.67 13.40
C ASP A 153 14.13 4.42 13.41
N PHE A 154 13.04 3.73 13.75
CA PHE A 154 11.72 4.29 13.64
C PHE A 154 10.93 4.19 14.96
N TRP A 155 10.47 5.35 15.46
CA TRP A 155 9.60 5.43 16.64
C TRP A 155 8.14 5.31 16.24
N ASN A 156 7.47 4.24 16.66
CA ASN A 156 6.06 3.98 16.34
C ASN A 156 5.35 3.32 17.52
N LYS A 157 4.16 3.82 17.87
CA LYS A 157 3.31 3.23 18.94
C LYS A 157 4.08 2.98 20.25
N GLU A 158 4.80 4.01 20.68
CA GLU A 158 5.56 4.03 21.95
C GLU A 158 6.72 3.01 22.03
N GLU A 159 7.21 2.54 20.88
CA GLU A 159 8.38 1.66 20.80
C GLU A 159 9.32 2.02 19.63
N TRP A 160 10.60 1.70 19.78
CA TRP A 160 11.56 1.72 18.68
C TRP A 160 11.43 0.45 17.86
N THR A 161 11.29 0.58 16.56
CA THR A 161 11.15 -0.54 15.61
C THR A 161 12.25 -0.50 14.58
N ASP A 162 12.56 -1.68 14.03
CA ASP A 162 13.47 -1.81 12.90
C ASP A 162 12.71 -1.60 11.60
N SER A 163 13.36 -0.98 10.62
CA SER A 163 12.84 -0.84 9.26
C SER A 163 13.59 -1.70 8.27
N ILE A 164 12.85 -2.26 7.30
CA ILE A 164 13.42 -2.93 6.13
C ILE A 164 12.98 -2.17 4.87
N VAL A 165 13.94 -1.87 4.00
CA VAL A 165 13.67 -1.22 2.71
C VAL A 165 13.85 -2.24 1.59
N TYR A 166 12.82 -2.36 0.77
CA TYR A 166 12.83 -3.05 -0.50
C TYR A 166 12.85 -2.04 -1.65
N GLY A 167 13.58 -2.36 -2.72
CA GLY A 167 13.68 -1.50 -3.90
C GLY A 167 13.61 -2.28 -5.21
N MET A 168 13.17 -1.59 -6.28
CA MET A 168 13.06 -2.12 -7.63
C MET A 168 13.29 -1.02 -8.66
N LEU A 169 13.97 -1.35 -9.75
CA LEU A 169 14.17 -0.49 -10.93
C LEU A 169 13.34 -1.03 -12.11
N SER A 170 13.07 -0.19 -13.10
CA SER A 170 12.38 -0.63 -14.32
C SER A 170 13.16 -1.71 -15.08
N SER A 171 14.47 -1.77 -14.91
CA SER A 171 15.33 -2.82 -15.50
C SER A 171 15.23 -4.18 -14.79
N ASP A 172 14.54 -4.27 -13.69
CA ASP A 172 14.35 -5.51 -12.92
C ASP A 172 13.07 -6.28 -13.32
N LEU A 173 12.26 -5.72 -14.26
CA LEU A 173 11.02 -6.31 -14.77
C LEU A 173 11.26 -7.49 -15.71
#